data_a6aaca47b7e6941799ade56ecbe8e0ff
#
_entry.id   a6aaca47b7e6941799ade56ecbe8e0ff
#
_cell.length_a   1.000
_cell.length_b   1.000
_cell.length_c   1.000
_cell.angle_alpha   90.00
_cell.angle_beta   90.00
_cell.angle_gamma   90.00
#
_symmetry.space_group_name_H-M   'P 1'
#
loop_
_entity.id
_entity.type
_entity.pdbx_description
1 polymer ?
#
loop_
_entity_poly.entity_id
_entity_poly.type
_entity_poly.pdbx_seq_one_letter_code
_entity_poly.pdbx_strand_id
1 'polypeptide(L)'
;MLPVLLYGCETWSLTRDLRQRLNSFGPRSLRRILGDCWSDFVSNELLLRETQMRFLTCIVRENQLWLHGHVARFPDADPAHQILSARESREWRRPTGRLRASWLQQVDRHLKEMGMGQASA
;
A
#
# COMPACT_ATOMS: atom_id res chain seq x y z
N MET A 1 8.48 -15.22 -7.39
CA MET A 1 9.19 -13.94 -7.05
C MET A 1 8.29 -12.96 -6.31
N LEU A 2 7.10 -12.63 -6.80
CA LEU A 2 6.20 -11.68 -6.13
C LEU A 2 5.84 -12.04 -4.68
N PRO A 3 5.54 -13.30 -4.31
CA PRO A 3 5.23 -13.63 -2.92
C PRO A 3 6.37 -13.31 -1.94
N VAL A 4 7.62 -13.44 -2.39
CA VAL A 4 8.79 -13.09 -1.57
C VAL A 4 8.94 -11.58 -1.42
N LEU A 5 8.80 -10.84 -2.51
CA LEU A 5 8.89 -9.37 -2.50
C LEU A 5 7.77 -8.73 -1.64
N LEU A 6 6.56 -9.24 -1.77
CA LEU A 6 5.37 -8.67 -1.15
C LEU A 6 5.01 -9.30 0.20
N TYR A 7 5.88 -10.14 0.75
CA TYR A 7 5.66 -10.72 2.07
C TYR A 7 5.55 -9.62 3.14
N GLY A 8 4.46 -9.63 3.88
CA GLY A 8 4.18 -8.63 4.91
C GLY A 8 3.86 -7.22 4.38
N CYS A 9 3.56 -7.06 3.10
CA CYS A 9 3.32 -5.76 2.48
C CYS A 9 2.08 -5.04 3.03
N GLU A 10 1.16 -5.74 3.63
CA GLU A 10 -0.03 -5.21 4.29
C GLU A 10 0.30 -4.25 5.44
N THR A 11 1.47 -4.39 6.05
CA THR A 11 1.94 -3.56 7.17
C THR A 11 2.82 -2.39 6.73
N TRP A 12 3.14 -2.28 5.44
CA TRP A 12 4.06 -1.26 4.95
C TRP A 12 3.46 0.14 4.97
N SER A 13 4.31 1.12 5.26
CA SER A 13 4.00 2.53 5.11
C SER A 13 4.83 3.10 3.95
N LEU A 14 4.21 3.23 2.78
CA LEU A 14 4.90 3.63 1.55
C LEU A 14 4.92 5.14 1.37
N THR A 15 6.10 5.72 1.26
CA THR A 15 6.29 7.09 0.78
C THR A 15 6.09 7.17 -0.74
N ARG A 16 5.97 8.38 -1.28
CA ARG A 16 5.85 8.60 -2.72
C ARG A 16 7.03 7.99 -3.49
N ASP A 17 8.24 8.19 -3.01
CA ASP A 17 9.45 7.64 -3.61
C ASP A 17 9.45 6.11 -3.61
N LEU A 18 9.12 5.49 -2.48
CA LEU A 18 9.03 4.04 -2.38
C LEU A 18 7.97 3.44 -3.32
N ARG A 19 6.83 4.12 -3.51
CA ARG A 19 5.82 3.71 -4.49
C ARG A 19 6.36 3.74 -5.92
N GLN A 20 7.09 4.80 -6.28
CA GLN A 20 7.68 4.90 -7.61
C GLN A 20 8.72 3.80 -7.84
N ARG A 21 9.58 3.54 -6.86
CA ARG A 21 10.57 2.45 -6.94
C ARG A 21 9.92 1.08 -7.07
N LEU A 22 8.88 0.82 -6.30
CA LEU A 22 8.14 -0.43 -6.36
C LEU A 22 7.46 -0.62 -7.73
N ASN A 23 6.81 0.40 -8.25
CA ASN A 23 6.18 0.36 -9.57
C ASN A 23 7.17 0.26 -10.72
N SER A 24 8.40 0.75 -10.56
CA SER A 24 9.46 0.60 -11.55
C SER A 24 10.09 -0.79 -11.53
N PHE A 25 10.10 -1.44 -10.38
CA PHE A 25 10.69 -2.77 -10.22
C PHE A 25 9.97 -3.83 -11.05
N GLY A 26 8.63 -3.83 -11.05
CA GLY A 26 7.81 -4.80 -11.79
C GLY A 26 8.13 -4.83 -13.28
N PRO A 27 7.95 -3.71 -14.02
CA PRO A 27 8.27 -3.64 -15.44
C PRO A 27 9.74 -3.93 -15.75
N ARG A 28 10.68 -3.49 -14.91
CA ARG A 28 12.10 -3.79 -15.09
C ARG A 28 12.38 -5.29 -15.01
N SER A 29 11.78 -5.98 -14.06
CA SER A 29 11.93 -7.43 -13.92
C SER A 29 11.30 -8.17 -15.08
N LEU A 30 10.13 -7.74 -15.57
CA LEU A 30 9.46 -8.33 -16.73
C LEU A 30 10.29 -8.18 -18.00
N ARG A 31 10.84 -7.00 -18.26
CA ARG A 31 11.74 -6.79 -19.41
C ARG A 31 12.94 -7.73 -19.39
N ARG A 32 13.52 -7.92 -18.20
CA ARG A 32 14.65 -8.85 -18.06
C ARG A 32 14.25 -10.29 -18.35
N ILE A 33 13.06 -10.71 -17.95
CA ILE A 33 12.54 -12.07 -18.21
C ILE A 33 12.21 -12.26 -19.68
N LEU A 34 11.57 -11.27 -20.32
CA LEU A 34 11.16 -11.33 -21.72
C LEU A 34 12.30 -11.06 -22.70
N GLY A 35 13.42 -10.52 -22.22
CA GLY A 35 14.56 -10.16 -23.07
C GLY A 35 14.36 -8.85 -23.83
N ASP A 36 13.38 -8.03 -23.45
CA ASP A 36 13.11 -6.74 -24.10
C ASP A 36 14.26 -5.76 -23.87
N CYS A 37 14.75 -5.18 -24.96
CA CYS A 37 15.75 -4.12 -24.93
C CYS A 37 15.08 -2.74 -24.89
N TRP A 38 15.83 -1.75 -24.41
CA TRP A 38 15.38 -0.35 -24.43
C TRP A 38 15.06 0.16 -25.85
N SER A 39 15.69 -0.42 -26.87
CA SER A 39 15.47 -0.11 -28.28
C SER A 39 14.10 -0.54 -28.82
N ASP A 40 13.40 -1.43 -28.13
CA ASP A 40 12.11 -1.96 -28.58
C ASP A 40 10.94 -1.00 -28.29
N PHE A 41 11.22 0.09 -27.58
CA PHE A 41 10.26 1.16 -27.25
C PHE A 41 8.93 0.70 -26.63
N VAL A 42 8.94 -0.44 -25.93
CA VAL A 42 7.77 -0.97 -25.24
C VAL A 42 7.49 -0.16 -23.99
N SER A 43 6.30 0.45 -23.89
CA SER A 43 5.89 1.20 -22.69
C SER A 43 5.62 0.26 -21.51
N ASN A 44 5.75 0.79 -20.28
CA ASN A 44 5.44 0.02 -19.07
C ASN A 44 3.98 -0.44 -19.06
N GLU A 45 3.06 0.41 -19.55
CA GLU A 45 1.63 0.10 -19.59
C GLU A 45 1.32 -1.05 -20.55
N LEU A 46 1.92 -1.02 -21.72
CA LEU A 46 1.79 -2.10 -22.71
C LEU A 46 2.32 -3.41 -22.14
N LEU A 47 3.52 -3.37 -21.54
CA LEU A 47 4.16 -4.53 -20.94
C LEU A 47 3.30 -5.16 -19.83
N LEU A 48 2.73 -4.34 -18.94
CA LEU A 48 1.85 -4.82 -17.88
C LEU A 48 0.54 -5.39 -18.42
N ARG A 49 0.01 -4.78 -19.49
CA ARG A 49 -1.20 -5.28 -20.17
C ARG A 49 -0.97 -6.63 -20.82
N GLU A 50 0.10 -6.80 -21.58
CA GLU A 50 0.44 -8.04 -22.27
C GLU A 50 0.73 -9.19 -21.31
N THR A 51 1.41 -8.89 -20.20
CA THR A 51 1.71 -9.87 -19.16
C THR A 51 0.56 -10.08 -18.17
N GLN A 52 -0.54 -9.33 -18.31
CA GLN A 52 -1.67 -9.31 -17.37
C GLN A 52 -1.26 -9.01 -15.92
N MET A 53 -0.15 -8.31 -15.76
CA MET A 53 0.38 -7.96 -14.44
C MET A 53 -0.10 -6.58 -14.01
N ARG A 54 -0.48 -6.46 -12.74
CA ARG A 54 -0.90 -5.18 -12.16
C ARG A 54 0.29 -4.45 -11.54
N PHE A 55 0.16 -3.14 -11.36
CA PHE A 55 1.13 -2.38 -10.56
C PHE A 55 1.24 -2.96 -9.16
N LEU A 56 2.47 -3.12 -8.67
CA LEU A 56 2.72 -3.70 -7.35
C LEU A 56 2.09 -2.88 -6.23
N THR A 57 2.02 -1.57 -6.38
CA THR A 57 1.33 -0.69 -5.41
C THR A 57 -0.17 -0.96 -5.31
N CYS A 58 -0.82 -1.43 -6.38
CA CYS A 58 -2.21 -1.85 -6.32
C CYS A 58 -2.40 -3.10 -5.46
N ILE A 59 -1.49 -4.05 -5.58
CA ILE A 59 -1.51 -5.28 -4.77
C ILE A 59 -1.26 -4.95 -3.30
N VAL A 60 -0.30 -4.09 -3.00
CA VAL A 60 -0.04 -3.62 -1.63
C VAL A 60 -1.27 -2.93 -1.05
N ARG A 61 -1.92 -2.05 -1.82
CA ARG A 61 -3.14 -1.36 -1.40
C ARG A 61 -4.26 -2.34 -1.06
N GLU A 62 -4.51 -3.33 -1.90
CA GLU A 62 -5.53 -4.36 -1.65
C GLU A 62 -5.25 -5.12 -0.36
N ASN A 63 -4.01 -5.54 -0.14
CA ASN A 63 -3.61 -6.26 1.07
C ASN A 63 -3.75 -5.37 2.33
N GLN A 64 -3.40 -4.10 2.24
CA GLN A 64 -3.59 -3.14 3.35
C GLN A 64 -5.08 -2.97 3.69
N LEU A 65 -5.92 -2.79 2.70
CA LEU A 65 -7.37 -2.66 2.89
C LEU A 65 -7.99 -3.95 3.44
N TRP A 66 -7.52 -5.10 2.97
CA TRP A 66 -7.95 -6.40 3.49
C TRP A 66 -7.60 -6.55 4.98
N LEU A 67 -6.35 -6.25 5.36
CA LEU A 67 -5.93 -6.30 6.76
C LEU A 67 -6.74 -5.35 7.64
N HIS A 68 -6.93 -4.11 7.19
CA HIS A 68 -7.75 -3.13 7.90
C HIS A 68 -9.17 -3.64 8.13
N GLY A 69 -9.84 -4.13 7.08
CA GLY A 69 -11.18 -4.68 7.19
C GLY A 69 -11.26 -5.95 8.05
N HIS A 70 -10.19 -6.74 8.08
CA HIS A 70 -10.09 -7.92 8.93
C HIS A 70 -10.02 -7.52 10.41
N VAL A 71 -9.11 -6.62 10.76
CA VAL A 71 -8.93 -6.14 12.14
C VAL A 71 -10.16 -5.34 12.63
N ALA A 72 -10.79 -4.56 11.76
CA ALA A 72 -11.99 -3.79 12.11
C ALA A 72 -13.20 -4.66 12.49
N ARG A 73 -13.18 -5.94 12.12
CA ARG A 73 -14.22 -6.91 12.48
C ARG A 73 -13.92 -7.70 13.76
N PHE A 74 -12.76 -7.49 14.37
CA PHE A 74 -12.43 -8.11 15.65
C PHE A 74 -13.30 -7.56 16.78
N PRO A 75 -13.51 -8.34 17.86
CA PRO A 75 -14.20 -7.86 19.05
C PRO A 75 -13.51 -6.63 19.65
N ASP A 76 -14.27 -5.74 20.28
CA ASP A 76 -13.75 -4.53 20.91
C ASP A 76 -12.69 -4.80 21.99
N ALA A 77 -12.71 -5.99 22.59
CA ALA A 77 -11.73 -6.43 23.56
C ALA A 77 -10.39 -6.86 22.93
N ASP A 78 -10.33 -7.02 21.62
CA ASP A 78 -9.11 -7.45 20.95
C ASP A 78 -8.09 -6.29 20.88
N PRO A 79 -6.82 -6.52 21.30
CA PRO A 79 -5.79 -5.48 21.28
C PRO A 79 -5.57 -4.84 19.90
N ALA A 80 -5.66 -5.62 18.82
CA ALA A 80 -5.47 -5.11 17.47
C ALA A 80 -6.60 -4.14 17.08
N HIS A 81 -7.86 -4.47 17.41
CA HIS A 81 -8.99 -3.58 17.20
C HIS A 81 -8.89 -2.31 18.06
N GLN A 82 -8.46 -2.44 19.32
CA GLN A 82 -8.25 -1.30 20.21
C GLN A 82 -7.20 -0.33 19.67
N ILE A 83 -6.09 -0.83 19.12
CA ILE A 83 -5.06 -0.01 18.49
C ILE A 83 -5.61 0.70 17.25
N LEU A 84 -6.38 0.02 16.43
CA LEU A 84 -6.96 0.59 15.22
C LEU A 84 -7.95 1.73 15.53
N SER A 85 -8.72 1.58 16.59
CA SER A 85 -9.73 2.56 17.04
C SER A 85 -9.19 3.59 18.05
N ALA A 86 -7.94 3.45 18.50
CA ALA A 86 -7.34 4.34 19.48
C ALA A 86 -7.28 5.78 18.98
N ARG A 87 -7.68 6.70 19.82
CA ARG A 87 -7.53 8.15 19.58
C ARG A 87 -6.33 8.68 20.35
N GLU A 88 -5.64 9.66 19.76
CA GLU A 88 -4.56 10.37 20.44
C GLU A 88 -5.09 11.02 21.73
N SER A 89 -4.34 10.88 22.83
CA SER A 89 -4.69 11.54 24.08
C SER A 89 -4.58 13.06 23.93
N ARG A 90 -5.35 13.83 24.70
CA ARG A 90 -5.28 15.30 24.69
C ARG A 90 -3.90 15.84 25.10
N GLU A 91 -3.14 15.09 25.87
CA GLU A 91 -1.82 15.47 26.36
C GLU A 91 -0.70 15.14 25.35
N TRP A 92 -0.99 14.26 24.40
CA TRP A 92 -0.01 13.87 23.41
C TRP A 92 0.21 15.00 22.40
N ARG A 93 1.46 15.43 22.27
CA ARG A 93 1.89 16.39 21.24
C ARG A 93 2.79 15.71 20.25
N ARG A 94 2.48 15.92 18.98
CA ARG A 94 3.31 15.41 17.91
C ARG A 94 4.70 16.06 17.93
N PRO A 95 5.80 15.29 17.80
CA PRO A 95 7.14 15.85 17.71
C PRO A 95 7.23 16.88 16.58
N THR A 96 8.05 17.92 16.77
CA THR A 96 8.34 18.91 15.73
C THR A 96 9.14 18.27 14.59
N GLY A 97 8.86 18.68 13.37
CA GLY A 97 9.57 18.22 12.17
C GLY A 97 8.65 17.72 11.06
N ARG A 98 9.23 17.12 10.05
CA ARG A 98 8.47 16.56 8.92
C ARG A 98 7.56 15.41 9.38
N LEU A 99 6.30 15.49 9.01
CA LEU A 99 5.32 14.44 9.29
C LEU A 99 5.77 13.13 8.62
N ARG A 100 5.89 12.07 9.43
CA ARG A 100 6.14 10.73 8.91
C ARG A 100 4.85 10.18 8.29
N ALA A 101 5.00 9.46 7.18
CA ALA A 101 3.88 8.71 6.61
C ALA A 101 3.48 7.61 7.60
N SER A 102 2.20 7.57 7.98
CA SER A 102 1.67 6.50 8.83
C SER A 102 0.80 5.55 8.02
N TRP A 103 0.76 4.30 8.44
CA TRP A 103 -0.05 3.26 7.82
C TRP A 103 -1.55 3.62 7.84
N LEU A 104 -2.07 4.07 8.98
CA LEU A 104 -3.48 4.48 9.11
C LEU A 104 -3.86 5.63 8.18
N GLN A 105 -2.99 6.62 8.02
CA GLN A 105 -3.24 7.72 7.09
C GLN A 105 -3.30 7.25 5.63
N GLN A 106 -2.49 6.27 5.28
CA GLN A 106 -2.52 5.69 3.93
C GLN A 106 -3.79 4.90 3.68
N VAL A 107 -4.19 4.06 4.64
CA VAL A 107 -5.43 3.28 4.55
C VAL A 107 -6.65 4.21 4.50
N ASP A 108 -6.71 5.25 5.34
CA ASP A 108 -7.79 6.23 5.34
C ASP A 108 -7.90 6.96 3.99
N ARG A 109 -6.76 7.33 3.40
CA ARG A 109 -6.73 7.91 2.05
C ARG A 109 -7.31 6.96 1.02
N HIS A 110 -6.91 5.69 1.05
CA HIS A 110 -7.42 4.68 0.12
C HIS A 110 -8.93 4.46 0.27
N LEU A 111 -9.45 4.47 1.51
CA LEU A 111 -10.87 4.35 1.79
C LEU A 111 -11.66 5.56 1.26
N LYS A 112 -11.11 6.77 1.43
CA LYS A 112 -11.71 8.00 0.88
C LYS A 112 -11.77 7.99 -0.64
N GLU A 113 -10.71 7.54 -1.30
CA GLU A 113 -10.66 7.40 -2.76
C GLU A 113 -11.70 6.40 -3.28
N MET A 114 -12.07 5.41 -2.49
CA MET A 114 -13.11 4.43 -2.82
C MET A 114 -14.53 4.91 -2.44
N GLY A 115 -14.67 6.12 -1.91
CA GLY A 115 -15.95 6.64 -1.41
C GLY A 115 -16.43 6.00 -0.11
N MET A 116 -15.59 5.20 0.54
CA MET A 116 -15.86 4.59 1.85
C MET A 116 -15.07 5.36 2.92
N GLY A 117 -15.50 6.57 3.23
CA GLY A 117 -14.96 7.28 4.39
C GLY A 117 -15.23 6.47 5.66
N GLN A 118 -14.27 6.41 6.59
CA GLN A 118 -14.59 5.92 7.92
C GLN A 118 -15.76 6.76 8.44
N ALA A 119 -16.87 6.10 8.76
CA ALA A 119 -17.93 6.77 9.47
C ALA A 119 -17.31 7.29 10.76
N SER A 120 -17.18 8.61 10.86
CA SER A 120 -16.81 9.25 12.11
C SER A 120 -17.94 8.98 13.08
N ALA A 121 -17.70 8.01 13.92
CA ALA A 121 -18.52 7.83 15.09
C ALA A 121 -18.18 8.94 16.08
#